data_9f94f3c9d62847841f7f365d4112cebf
#
_entry.id   9f94f3c9d62847841f7f365d4112cebf
#
_cell.length_a   1.000
_cell.length_b   1.000
_cell.length_c   1.000
_cell.angle_alpha   90.00
_cell.angle_beta   90.00
_cell.angle_gamma   90.00
#
_symmetry.space_group_name_H-M   'P 1'
#
loop_
_entity.id
_entity.type
_entity.pdbx_description
1 polymer ?
#
loop_
_entity_poly.entity_id
_entity_poly.type
_entity_poly.pdbx_seq_one_letter_code
_entity_poly.pdbx_strand_id
1 'polypeptide(L)'
;MLSIFEEYLPFSGKNVNKQDIKDFMETLVKARLALDICFVRPTEYGYALDMNLNEDNDILKKLQMLQSMLYVSSSNYTNYRWFNWLMDVVDASKGIPDAQRLYSYMKEKADEVFPLPSYDTLTYQGDNRYWFWRLDFYIWLHRNEIFDKDSPEMDIVENYIFKRNRSIEHIAPQTPQSNSMMQWDNTETDKTLRDSFGNLVMISQGLNSALSNESYEVKTAHVQSYCNGAKSGSIESLKLLMVHKEYSKGWNKDAIKEHGEKMYDWLKASFEDK
;
A
#
# COMPACT_ATOMS: atom_id res chain seq x y z
N MET A 1 18.76 -2.86 -12.79
CA MET A 1 19.60 -3.90 -13.45
C MET A 1 20.64 -3.27 -14.37
N LEU A 2 20.31 -2.39 -15.32
CA LEU A 2 21.31 -1.72 -16.18
C LEU A 2 22.37 -0.92 -15.40
N SER A 3 21.98 -0.23 -14.33
CA SER A 3 22.93 0.53 -13.48
C SER A 3 23.97 -0.33 -12.78
N ILE A 4 23.63 -1.57 -12.40
CA ILE A 4 24.57 -2.54 -11.85
C ILE A 4 25.57 -2.97 -12.93
N PHE A 5 25.12 -3.16 -14.17
CA PHE A 5 26.00 -3.47 -15.30
C PHE A 5 26.98 -2.33 -15.60
N GLU A 6 26.55 -1.07 -15.52
CA GLU A 6 27.41 0.09 -15.77
C GLU A 6 28.47 0.29 -14.68
N GLU A 7 28.18 -0.07 -13.43
CA GLU A 7 29.10 0.03 -12.31
C GLU A 7 30.22 -1.02 -12.37
N TYR A 8 29.87 -2.27 -12.69
CA TYR A 8 30.80 -3.42 -12.67
C TYR A 8 31.44 -3.71 -14.03
N LEU A 9 30.82 -3.29 -15.13
CA LEU A 9 31.37 -3.43 -16.48
C LEU A 9 31.31 -2.08 -17.19
N PRO A 10 32.26 -1.17 -16.92
CA PRO A 10 32.34 0.08 -17.69
C PRO A 10 32.64 -0.27 -19.16
N PHE A 11 31.62 -0.15 -20.01
CA PHE A 11 31.69 -0.42 -21.46
C PHE A 11 32.63 0.50 -22.23
N SER A 12 33.29 1.44 -21.57
CA SER A 12 34.21 2.38 -22.18
C SER A 12 35.68 2.06 -21.83
N GLY A 13 36.30 1.19 -22.63
CA GLY A 13 37.77 1.24 -22.87
C GLY A 13 38.73 0.84 -21.74
N LYS A 14 38.26 0.31 -20.61
CA LYS A 14 39.11 -0.24 -19.56
C LYS A 14 39.36 -1.74 -19.80
N ASN A 15 40.58 -2.20 -19.60
CA ASN A 15 40.89 -3.63 -19.57
C ASN A 15 40.14 -4.29 -18.40
N VAL A 16 39.07 -5.01 -18.70
CA VAL A 16 38.32 -5.82 -17.73
C VAL A 16 39.23 -6.97 -17.30
N ASN A 17 39.54 -7.07 -16.01
CA ASN A 17 40.34 -8.17 -15.50
C ASN A 17 39.48 -9.37 -15.12
N LYS A 18 40.13 -10.51 -14.84
CA LYS A 18 39.41 -11.76 -14.48
C LYS A 18 38.59 -11.63 -13.17
N GLN A 19 39.05 -10.78 -12.25
CA GLN A 19 38.34 -10.57 -10.97
C GLN A 19 37.05 -9.76 -11.21
N ASP A 20 37.10 -8.71 -12.04
CA ASP A 20 35.91 -7.92 -12.38
C ASP A 20 34.81 -8.81 -12.98
N ILE A 21 35.19 -9.75 -13.85
CA ILE A 21 34.23 -10.71 -14.44
C ILE A 21 33.65 -11.63 -13.36
N LYS A 22 34.48 -12.12 -12.44
CA LYS A 22 34.02 -12.96 -11.34
C LYS A 22 33.03 -12.25 -10.43
N ASP A 23 33.39 -11.04 -10.00
CA ASP A 23 32.55 -10.22 -9.11
C ASP A 23 31.21 -9.87 -9.77
N PHE A 24 31.24 -9.58 -11.06
CA PHE A 24 30.02 -9.38 -11.85
C PHE A 24 29.15 -10.65 -11.88
N MET A 25 29.74 -11.81 -12.17
CA MET A 25 28.98 -13.07 -12.21
C MET A 25 28.42 -13.45 -10.85
N GLU A 26 29.14 -13.22 -9.76
CA GLU A 26 28.65 -13.43 -8.40
C GLU A 26 27.47 -12.50 -8.09
N THR A 27 27.55 -11.22 -8.44
CA THR A 27 26.45 -10.26 -8.27
C THR A 27 25.23 -10.67 -9.09
N LEU A 28 25.44 -11.11 -10.33
CA LEU A 28 24.35 -11.58 -11.19
C LEU A 28 23.62 -12.81 -10.60
N VAL A 29 24.37 -13.77 -10.08
CA VAL A 29 23.80 -14.96 -9.42
C VAL A 29 23.03 -14.57 -8.17
N LYS A 30 23.59 -13.69 -7.32
CA LYS A 30 22.90 -13.18 -6.13
C LYS A 30 21.61 -12.44 -6.48
N ALA A 31 21.67 -11.55 -7.47
CA ALA A 31 20.49 -10.82 -7.92
C ALA A 31 19.40 -11.78 -8.46
N ARG A 32 19.80 -12.83 -9.17
CA ARG A 32 18.86 -13.85 -9.66
C ARG A 32 18.21 -14.61 -8.51
N LEU A 33 18.99 -15.05 -7.52
CA LEU A 33 18.48 -15.74 -6.33
C LEU A 33 17.56 -14.83 -5.52
N ALA A 34 17.94 -13.57 -5.36
CA ALA A 34 17.12 -12.58 -4.68
C ALA A 34 15.75 -12.40 -5.36
N LEU A 35 15.73 -12.30 -6.69
CA LEU A 35 14.49 -12.20 -7.47
C LEU A 35 13.61 -13.46 -7.38
N ASP A 36 14.23 -14.64 -7.39
CA ASP A 36 13.48 -15.89 -7.40
C ASP A 36 12.91 -16.25 -6.02
N ILE A 37 13.62 -15.90 -4.95
CA ILE A 37 13.31 -16.37 -3.59
C ILE A 37 12.77 -15.23 -2.71
N CYS A 38 13.46 -14.07 -2.69
CA CYS A 38 13.20 -13.01 -1.72
C CYS A 38 12.30 -11.88 -2.27
N PHE A 39 12.02 -11.87 -3.56
CA PHE A 39 11.24 -10.83 -4.21
C PHE A 39 9.80 -11.28 -4.45
N VAL A 40 8.84 -10.44 -4.07
CA VAL A 40 7.42 -10.71 -4.31
C VAL A 40 7.11 -10.70 -5.81
N ARG A 41 6.40 -11.71 -6.28
CA ARG A 41 5.96 -11.80 -7.67
C ARG A 41 4.44 -11.80 -7.79
N PRO A 42 3.86 -11.07 -8.76
CA PRO A 42 2.42 -11.11 -9.00
C PRO A 42 2.00 -12.50 -9.50
N THR A 43 0.83 -12.93 -9.07
CA THR A 43 0.14 -14.15 -9.50
C THR A 43 -1.28 -13.80 -9.95
N GLU A 44 -2.03 -14.78 -10.44
CA GLU A 44 -3.44 -14.61 -10.78
C GLU A 44 -4.29 -14.18 -9.57
N TYR A 45 -3.94 -14.68 -8.38
CA TYR A 45 -4.71 -14.47 -7.15
C TYR A 45 -4.03 -13.53 -6.14
N GLY A 46 -3.07 -12.72 -6.57
CA GLY A 46 -2.39 -11.77 -5.71
C GLY A 46 -0.87 -11.80 -5.86
N TYR A 47 -0.15 -12.10 -4.79
CA TYR A 47 1.31 -12.09 -4.76
C TYR A 47 1.83 -13.36 -4.09
N ALA A 48 2.96 -13.87 -4.59
CA ALA A 48 3.68 -14.98 -3.97
C ALA A 48 5.10 -14.52 -3.57
N LEU A 49 5.58 -15.06 -2.47
CA LEU A 49 6.95 -14.94 -1.99
C LEU A 49 7.46 -16.36 -1.74
N ASP A 50 8.54 -16.76 -2.40
CA ASP A 50 9.02 -18.15 -2.40
C ASP A 50 10.08 -18.43 -1.30
N MET A 51 10.19 -17.55 -0.29
CA MET A 51 10.99 -17.79 0.90
C MET A 51 10.36 -18.93 1.70
N ASN A 52 10.86 -20.15 1.50
CA ASN A 52 10.34 -21.36 2.14
C ASN A 52 11.40 -21.93 3.05
N LEU A 53 11.55 -21.41 4.24
CA LEU A 53 12.61 -21.88 5.13
C LEU A 53 12.11 -21.91 6.57
N ASN A 54 11.39 -22.90 7.01
CA ASN A 54 11.12 -23.15 8.45
C ASN A 54 10.88 -21.89 9.31
N GLU A 55 10.48 -20.78 8.65
CA GLU A 55 10.25 -19.49 9.27
C GLU A 55 8.79 -19.37 9.71
N ASP A 56 8.55 -18.46 10.64
CA ASP A 56 7.21 -18.13 11.08
C ASP A 56 6.37 -17.62 9.89
N ASN A 57 5.25 -18.28 9.64
CA ASN A 57 4.33 -17.90 8.56
C ASN A 57 3.82 -16.47 8.70
N ASP A 58 3.75 -15.90 9.92
CA ASP A 58 3.31 -14.53 10.15
C ASP A 58 4.31 -13.52 9.60
N ILE A 59 5.61 -13.70 9.88
CA ILE A 59 6.64 -12.80 9.35
C ILE A 59 6.77 -12.89 7.83
N LEU A 60 6.64 -14.07 7.25
CA LEU A 60 6.62 -14.23 5.79
C LEU A 60 5.44 -13.49 5.16
N LYS A 61 4.27 -13.57 5.79
CA LYS A 61 3.08 -12.85 5.33
C LYS A 61 3.23 -11.34 5.47
N LYS A 62 3.83 -10.84 6.58
CA LYS A 62 4.15 -9.42 6.75
C LYS A 62 5.12 -8.91 5.69
N LEU A 63 6.18 -9.68 5.41
CA LEU A 63 7.15 -9.35 4.37
C LEU A 63 6.51 -9.34 2.97
N GLN A 64 5.69 -10.34 2.66
CA GLN A 64 4.95 -10.41 1.41
C GLN A 64 4.02 -9.19 1.23
N MET A 65 3.30 -8.81 2.27
CA MET A 65 2.38 -7.67 2.22
C MET A 65 3.14 -6.34 2.09
N LEU A 66 4.23 -6.15 2.83
CA LEU A 66 5.09 -4.97 2.71
C LEU A 66 5.64 -4.84 1.28
N GLN A 67 6.20 -5.91 0.73
CA GLN A 67 6.71 -5.90 -0.64
C GLN A 67 5.59 -5.69 -1.67
N SER A 68 4.40 -6.25 -1.45
CA SER A 68 3.24 -6.04 -2.33
C SER A 68 2.81 -4.57 -2.36
N MET A 69 2.80 -3.91 -1.20
CA MET A 69 2.56 -2.48 -1.08
C MET A 69 3.61 -1.66 -1.86
N LEU A 70 4.90 -1.95 -1.67
CA LEU A 70 6.00 -1.29 -2.39
C LEU A 70 5.94 -1.56 -3.91
N TYR A 71 5.54 -2.77 -4.31
CA TYR A 71 5.37 -3.16 -5.70
C TYR A 71 4.29 -2.34 -6.41
N VAL A 72 3.12 -2.19 -5.81
CA VAL A 72 2.01 -1.43 -6.41
C VAL A 72 2.23 0.08 -6.37
N SER A 73 2.93 0.59 -5.33
CA SER A 73 3.24 2.01 -5.19
C SER A 73 4.30 2.50 -6.18
N SER A 74 5.10 1.60 -6.74
CA SER A 74 6.12 1.95 -7.74
C SER A 74 5.46 2.33 -9.09
N SER A 75 5.80 3.50 -9.63
CA SER A 75 5.14 4.07 -10.81
C SER A 75 5.40 3.31 -12.10
N ASN A 76 6.59 2.68 -12.24
CA ASN A 76 7.01 1.92 -13.42
C ASN A 76 7.82 0.70 -13.02
N TYR A 77 7.85 -0.33 -13.89
CA TYR A 77 8.70 -1.52 -13.71
C TYR A 77 10.20 -1.21 -13.59
N THR A 78 10.65 -0.07 -14.06
CA THR A 78 12.03 0.41 -13.95
C THR A 78 12.33 1.10 -12.62
N ASN A 79 11.32 1.39 -11.79
CA ASN A 79 11.44 2.18 -10.56
C ASN A 79 11.33 1.34 -9.28
N TYR A 80 11.62 0.04 -9.35
CA TYR A 80 11.74 -0.78 -8.13
C TYR A 80 13.05 -0.47 -7.38
N ARG A 81 13.24 0.81 -6.98
CA ARG A 81 14.41 1.23 -6.21
C ARG A 81 14.54 0.45 -4.91
N TRP A 82 13.44 0.02 -4.34
CA TRP A 82 13.41 -0.83 -3.16
C TRP A 82 13.97 -2.25 -3.40
N PHE A 83 14.17 -2.66 -4.66
CA PHE A 83 14.93 -3.88 -4.96
C PHE A 83 16.39 -3.75 -4.51
N ASN A 84 16.98 -2.55 -4.53
CA ASN A 84 18.31 -2.33 -4.00
C ASN A 84 18.36 -2.60 -2.49
N TRP A 85 17.31 -2.22 -1.74
CA TRP A 85 17.24 -2.51 -0.29
C TRP A 85 17.24 -4.00 -0.01
N LEU A 86 16.57 -4.78 -0.85
CA LEU A 86 16.61 -6.24 -0.78
C LEU A 86 18.02 -6.76 -1.08
N MET A 87 18.68 -6.23 -2.11
CA MET A 87 20.04 -6.60 -2.47
C MET A 87 21.05 -6.25 -1.37
N ASP A 88 20.90 -5.12 -0.69
CA ASP A 88 21.76 -4.75 0.45
C ASP A 88 21.76 -5.84 1.53
N VAL A 89 20.58 -6.40 1.84
CA VAL A 89 20.45 -7.47 2.83
C VAL A 89 21.01 -8.80 2.31
N VAL A 90 20.75 -9.13 1.05
CA VAL A 90 21.25 -10.35 0.40
C VAL A 90 22.79 -10.33 0.32
N ASP A 91 23.40 -9.21 -0.04
CA ASP A 91 24.85 -9.06 -0.12
C ASP A 91 25.53 -9.15 1.24
N ALA A 92 24.88 -8.61 2.29
CA ALA A 92 25.35 -8.70 3.66
C ALA A 92 25.15 -10.10 4.30
N SER A 93 24.38 -10.98 3.66
CA SER A 93 24.07 -12.32 4.15
C SER A 93 25.01 -13.36 3.51
N LYS A 94 25.33 -14.41 4.26
CA LYS A 94 26.11 -15.55 3.72
C LYS A 94 25.26 -16.59 2.98
N GLY A 95 24.02 -16.24 2.67
CA GLY A 95 23.03 -17.09 2.01
C GLY A 95 21.72 -16.31 1.86
N ILE A 96 20.59 -17.01 1.81
CA ILE A 96 19.27 -16.40 1.83
C ILE A 96 19.07 -15.72 3.19
N PRO A 97 18.76 -14.41 3.25
CA PRO A 97 18.48 -13.73 4.51
C PRO A 97 17.23 -14.28 5.18
N ASP A 98 17.14 -14.21 6.50
CA ASP A 98 15.89 -14.50 7.19
C ASP A 98 14.84 -13.41 6.93
N ALA A 99 13.57 -13.79 6.98
CA ALA A 99 12.46 -12.92 6.63
C ALA A 99 12.30 -11.74 7.62
N GLN A 100 12.59 -11.95 8.91
CA GLN A 100 12.51 -10.88 9.91
C GLN A 100 13.52 -9.78 9.62
N ARG A 101 14.76 -10.13 9.33
CA ARG A 101 15.81 -9.18 8.99
C ARG A 101 15.45 -8.39 7.72
N LEU A 102 14.96 -9.11 6.71
CA LEU A 102 14.57 -8.49 5.44
C LEU A 102 13.38 -7.54 5.63
N TYR A 103 12.36 -7.97 6.38
CA TYR A 103 11.20 -7.16 6.72
C TYR A 103 11.61 -5.87 7.46
N SER A 104 12.38 -6.00 8.55
CA SER A 104 12.79 -4.85 9.36
C SER A 104 13.62 -3.85 8.56
N TYR A 105 14.58 -4.31 7.77
CA TYR A 105 15.41 -3.43 6.94
C TYR A 105 14.59 -2.72 5.85
N MET A 106 13.73 -3.46 5.14
CA MET A 106 12.90 -2.85 4.09
C MET A 106 11.91 -1.85 4.65
N LYS A 107 11.35 -2.10 5.84
CA LYS A 107 10.46 -1.17 6.52
C LYS A 107 11.20 0.11 6.92
N GLU A 108 12.37 -0.02 7.56
CA GLU A 108 13.22 1.11 7.92
C GLU A 108 13.57 1.97 6.70
N LYS A 109 13.97 1.34 5.60
CA LYS A 109 14.27 2.04 4.35
C LYS A 109 13.05 2.73 3.73
N ALA A 110 11.87 2.11 3.82
CA ALA A 110 10.65 2.74 3.37
C ALA A 110 10.30 3.99 4.21
N ASP A 111 10.52 3.94 5.52
CA ASP A 111 10.31 5.06 6.44
C ASP A 111 11.30 6.22 6.18
N GLU A 112 12.56 5.90 5.87
CA GLU A 112 13.57 6.90 5.47
C GLU A 112 13.23 7.60 4.15
N VAL A 113 12.80 6.84 3.15
CA VAL A 113 12.57 7.35 1.78
C VAL A 113 11.22 8.08 1.66
N PHE A 114 10.23 7.68 2.46
CA PHE A 114 8.90 8.27 2.49
C PHE A 114 8.62 8.87 3.87
N PRO A 115 9.18 10.06 4.20
CA PRO A 115 8.88 10.72 5.45
C PRO A 115 7.41 11.15 5.49
N LEU A 116 6.76 11.00 6.66
CA LEU A 116 5.36 11.35 6.83
C LEU A 116 5.12 12.84 6.52
N PRO A 117 4.25 13.17 5.56
CA PRO A 117 3.90 14.55 5.27
C PRO A 117 2.99 15.13 6.36
N SER A 118 2.84 16.43 6.43
CA SER A 118 1.83 17.05 7.28
C SER A 118 0.41 16.75 6.77
N TYR A 119 -0.56 16.67 7.69
CA TYR A 119 -1.94 16.30 7.36
C TYR A 119 -2.58 17.14 6.26
N ASP A 120 -2.35 18.45 6.29
CA ASP A 120 -2.88 19.44 5.36
C ASP A 120 -2.33 19.33 3.94
N THR A 121 -1.26 18.57 3.73
CA THR A 121 -0.73 18.25 2.40
C THR A 121 -1.34 16.98 1.78
N LEU A 122 -2.01 16.16 2.60
CA LEU A 122 -2.72 14.95 2.15
C LEU A 122 -4.08 15.32 1.56
N THR A 123 -4.08 15.95 0.39
CA THR A 123 -5.27 16.48 -0.28
C THR A 123 -5.53 15.81 -1.62
N TYR A 124 -6.70 16.04 -2.19
CA TYR A 124 -7.09 15.51 -3.51
C TYR A 124 -6.11 15.89 -4.63
N GLN A 125 -5.51 17.09 -4.56
CA GLN A 125 -4.54 17.60 -5.54
C GLN A 125 -3.11 17.12 -5.25
N GLY A 126 -2.85 16.57 -4.06
CA GLY A 126 -1.51 16.16 -3.63
C GLY A 126 -1.03 14.85 -4.28
N ASP A 127 0.29 14.68 -4.36
CA ASP A 127 0.89 13.38 -4.71
C ASP A 127 0.98 12.51 -3.45
N ASN A 128 -0.17 11.98 -3.05
CA ASN A 128 -0.37 11.30 -1.76
C ASN A 128 -0.75 9.82 -1.89
N ARG A 129 -0.65 9.24 -3.11
CA ARG A 129 -1.09 7.85 -3.36
C ARG A 129 -0.39 6.83 -2.49
N TYR A 130 0.92 7.00 -2.23
CA TYR A 130 1.68 6.13 -1.34
C TYR A 130 1.02 5.99 0.04
N TRP A 131 0.47 7.06 0.58
CA TRP A 131 -0.09 7.12 1.93
C TRP A 131 -1.40 6.34 2.07
N PHE A 132 -2.15 6.17 0.99
CA PHE A 132 -3.32 5.27 0.99
C PHE A 132 -2.89 3.81 1.09
N TRP A 133 -1.87 3.38 0.31
CA TRP A 133 -1.33 2.03 0.42
C TRP A 133 -0.66 1.78 1.77
N ARG A 134 0.08 2.76 2.29
CA ARG A 134 0.71 2.68 3.61
C ARG A 134 -0.33 2.53 4.72
N LEU A 135 -1.43 3.28 4.66
CA LEU A 135 -2.54 3.15 5.59
C LEU A 135 -3.22 1.79 5.49
N ASP A 136 -3.52 1.31 4.28
CA ASP A 136 -4.11 -0.01 4.08
C ASP A 136 -3.17 -1.12 4.62
N PHE A 137 -1.83 -0.96 4.48
CA PHE A 137 -0.86 -1.87 5.08
C PHE A 137 -0.93 -1.84 6.62
N TYR A 138 -1.01 -0.67 7.23
CA TYR A 138 -1.17 -0.53 8.68
C TYR A 138 -2.46 -1.20 9.18
N ILE A 139 -3.58 -0.95 8.54
CA ILE A 139 -4.87 -1.56 8.89
C ILE A 139 -4.78 -3.09 8.79
N TRP A 140 -4.15 -3.60 7.74
CA TRP A 140 -3.95 -5.04 7.58
C TRP A 140 -3.03 -5.61 8.67
N LEU A 141 -1.96 -4.91 9.03
CA LEU A 141 -0.99 -5.35 10.04
C LEU A 141 -1.64 -5.46 11.43
N HIS A 142 -2.48 -4.48 11.79
CA HIS A 142 -3.19 -4.40 13.07
C HIS A 142 -4.62 -4.97 13.02
N ARG A 143 -4.95 -5.78 12.02
CA ARG A 143 -6.31 -6.30 11.82
C ARG A 143 -6.91 -6.99 13.05
N ASN A 144 -6.08 -7.71 13.82
CA ASN A 144 -6.51 -8.43 15.03
C ASN A 144 -6.89 -7.50 16.20
N GLU A 145 -6.45 -6.23 16.16
CA GLU A 145 -6.77 -5.19 17.13
C GLU A 145 -7.97 -4.36 16.68
N ILE A 146 -8.13 -4.22 15.36
CA ILE A 146 -9.13 -3.34 14.73
C ILE A 146 -10.46 -4.07 14.49
N PHE A 147 -10.40 -5.37 14.16
CA PHE A 147 -11.58 -6.15 13.77
C PHE A 147 -11.82 -7.32 14.71
N ASP A 148 -13.09 -7.60 14.95
CA ASP A 148 -13.48 -8.80 15.69
C ASP A 148 -13.14 -10.05 14.86
N LYS A 149 -12.59 -11.07 15.51
CA LYS A 149 -12.05 -12.26 14.85
C LYS A 149 -13.05 -12.98 13.92
N ASP A 150 -14.32 -13.01 14.32
CA ASP A 150 -15.39 -13.71 13.58
C ASP A 150 -16.27 -12.73 12.78
N SER A 151 -15.79 -11.50 12.54
CA SER A 151 -16.54 -10.52 11.76
C SER A 151 -16.35 -10.71 10.25
N PRO A 152 -17.34 -10.36 9.42
CA PRO A 152 -17.19 -10.36 7.97
C PRO A 152 -16.06 -9.45 7.49
N GLU A 153 -15.78 -8.37 8.22
CA GLU A 153 -14.69 -7.44 7.93
C GLU A 153 -13.33 -8.09 8.11
N MET A 154 -13.15 -8.98 9.10
CA MET A 154 -11.91 -9.73 9.28
C MET A 154 -11.63 -10.61 8.07
N ASP A 155 -12.62 -11.35 7.56
CA ASP A 155 -12.47 -12.16 6.35
C ASP A 155 -12.05 -11.32 5.15
N ILE A 156 -12.60 -10.11 5.01
CA ILE A 156 -12.23 -9.18 3.94
C ILE A 156 -10.77 -8.74 4.07
N VAL A 157 -10.33 -8.40 5.28
CA VAL A 157 -8.96 -7.92 5.54
C VAL A 157 -7.94 -9.04 5.38
N GLU A 158 -8.24 -10.27 5.81
CA GLU A 158 -7.36 -11.42 5.62
C GLU A 158 -7.15 -11.77 4.14
N ASN A 159 -8.19 -11.56 3.33
CA ASN A 159 -8.16 -11.78 1.88
C ASN A 159 -7.78 -10.51 1.08
N TYR A 160 -7.30 -9.46 1.76
CA TYR A 160 -6.90 -8.23 1.09
C TYR A 160 -5.66 -8.42 0.22
N ILE A 161 -5.72 -7.88 -1.00
CA ILE A 161 -4.65 -7.93 -1.99
C ILE A 161 -4.38 -6.51 -2.47
N PHE A 162 -3.14 -6.06 -2.36
CA PHE A 162 -2.73 -4.77 -2.91
C PHE A 162 -2.92 -4.72 -4.42
N LYS A 163 -3.53 -3.64 -4.90
CA LYS A 163 -3.76 -3.39 -6.33
C LYS A 163 -3.14 -2.06 -6.74
N ARG A 164 -2.80 -1.92 -8.01
CA ARG A 164 -2.34 -0.64 -8.58
C ARG A 164 -3.50 0.33 -8.79
N ASN A 165 -4.27 0.55 -7.74
CA ASN A 165 -5.31 1.57 -7.72
C ASN A 165 -4.67 2.96 -7.77
N ARG A 166 -5.19 3.85 -8.60
CA ARG A 166 -4.61 5.20 -8.79
C ARG A 166 -5.63 6.31 -8.83
N SER A 167 -6.90 5.98 -8.77
CA SER A 167 -7.98 6.95 -8.70
C SER A 167 -8.25 7.30 -7.25
N ILE A 168 -8.14 8.58 -6.93
CA ILE A 168 -8.57 9.11 -5.65
C ILE A 168 -10.04 9.51 -5.80
N GLU A 169 -10.88 9.00 -4.93
CA GLU A 169 -12.31 9.19 -4.92
C GLU A 169 -12.76 9.87 -3.63
N HIS A 170 -13.72 10.80 -3.74
CA HIS A 170 -14.34 11.44 -2.59
C HIS A 170 -15.45 10.56 -2.03
N ILE A 171 -15.42 10.27 -0.73
CA ILE A 171 -16.46 9.51 -0.03
C ILE A 171 -17.77 10.29 -0.06
N ALA A 172 -17.78 11.53 0.45
CA ALA A 172 -18.83 12.51 0.13
C ALA A 172 -18.49 13.16 -1.21
N PRO A 173 -19.34 13.05 -2.23
CA PRO A 173 -19.02 13.51 -3.58
C PRO A 173 -18.78 15.03 -3.63
N GLN A 174 -17.97 15.47 -4.61
CA GLN A 174 -17.69 16.89 -4.81
C GLN A 174 -18.95 17.71 -5.13
N THR A 175 -19.88 17.10 -5.84
CA THR A 175 -21.17 17.72 -6.22
C THR A 175 -22.29 16.78 -5.79
N PRO A 176 -22.71 16.85 -4.49
CA PRO A 176 -23.78 16.01 -4.00
C PRO A 176 -25.10 16.29 -4.73
N GLN A 177 -25.94 15.27 -4.86
CA GLN A 177 -27.31 15.46 -5.34
C GLN A 177 -28.10 16.35 -4.36
N SER A 178 -29.07 17.10 -4.85
CA SER A 178 -29.81 18.08 -4.06
C SER A 178 -30.58 17.50 -2.87
N ASN A 179 -30.88 16.19 -2.92
CA ASN A 179 -31.55 15.46 -1.84
C ASN A 179 -30.57 14.72 -0.91
N SER A 180 -29.26 14.85 -1.13
CA SER A 180 -28.25 14.25 -0.25
C SER A 180 -28.25 14.93 1.11
N MET A 181 -28.09 14.15 2.19
CA MET A 181 -27.92 14.69 3.54
C MET A 181 -26.65 15.51 3.70
N MET A 182 -25.62 15.22 2.90
CA MET A 182 -24.35 15.94 2.88
C MET A 182 -24.37 16.99 1.78
N GLN A 183 -24.18 18.26 2.16
CA GLN A 183 -24.08 19.40 1.24
C GLN A 183 -22.85 20.24 1.57
N TRP A 184 -22.27 20.88 0.55
CA TRP A 184 -21.14 21.80 0.67
C TRP A 184 -21.59 23.24 0.50
N ASP A 185 -21.16 24.11 1.41
CA ASP A 185 -21.57 25.56 1.39
C ASP A 185 -20.68 26.42 0.49
N ASN A 186 -19.81 25.84 -0.33
CA ASN A 186 -18.86 26.54 -1.21
C ASN A 186 -17.89 27.50 -0.51
N THR A 187 -17.70 27.38 0.81
CA THR A 187 -16.70 28.10 1.57
C THR A 187 -15.31 27.45 1.38
N GLU A 188 -14.23 28.19 1.64
CA GLU A 188 -12.89 27.63 1.59
C GLU A 188 -12.71 26.52 2.64
N THR A 189 -13.34 26.64 3.80
CA THR A 189 -13.35 25.58 4.83
C THR A 189 -13.98 24.30 4.31
N ASP A 190 -15.12 24.40 3.62
CA ASP A 190 -15.78 23.22 3.04
C ASP A 190 -14.99 22.59 1.90
N LYS A 191 -14.36 23.39 1.06
CA LYS A 191 -13.49 22.89 -0.01
C LYS A 191 -12.28 22.15 0.57
N THR A 192 -11.64 22.72 1.60
CA THR A 192 -10.52 22.09 2.29
C THR A 192 -10.95 20.78 2.91
N LEU A 193 -12.09 20.73 3.60
CA LEU A 193 -12.60 19.51 4.22
C LEU A 193 -13.01 18.47 3.19
N ARG A 194 -13.68 18.87 2.12
CA ARG A 194 -14.07 18.01 1.00
C ARG A 194 -12.87 17.29 0.40
N ASP A 195 -11.79 18.03 0.16
CA ASP A 195 -10.59 17.56 -0.50
C ASP A 195 -9.52 17.04 0.47
N SER A 196 -9.86 16.94 1.78
CA SER A 196 -8.96 16.41 2.81
C SER A 196 -8.85 14.89 2.80
N PHE A 197 -7.77 14.37 3.36
CA PHE A 197 -7.51 12.93 3.50
C PHE A 197 -8.67 12.17 4.15
N GLY A 198 -9.39 12.81 5.08
CA GLY A 198 -10.56 12.23 5.75
C GLY A 198 -11.66 11.81 4.77
N ASN A 199 -11.90 12.60 3.73
CA ASN A 199 -12.94 12.35 2.75
C ASN A 199 -12.46 11.58 1.50
N LEU A 200 -11.21 11.14 1.46
CA LEU A 200 -10.62 10.53 0.27
C LEU A 200 -10.32 9.05 0.48
N VAL A 201 -10.53 8.26 -0.58
CA VAL A 201 -10.09 6.86 -0.68
C VAL A 201 -9.43 6.63 -2.02
N MET A 202 -8.58 5.62 -2.11
CA MET A 202 -7.95 5.23 -3.36
C MET A 202 -8.54 3.94 -3.88
N ILE A 203 -9.09 3.97 -5.08
CA ILE A 203 -9.79 2.86 -5.72
C ILE A 203 -9.35 2.68 -7.18
N SER A 204 -9.82 1.63 -7.83
CA SER A 204 -9.59 1.43 -9.26
C SER A 204 -10.32 2.48 -10.10
N GLN A 205 -9.78 2.77 -11.29
CA GLN A 205 -10.44 3.70 -12.22
C GLN A 205 -11.83 3.20 -12.63
N GLY A 206 -11.99 1.87 -12.79
CA GLY A 206 -13.28 1.28 -13.13
C GLY A 206 -14.33 1.51 -12.04
N LEU A 207 -13.97 1.27 -10.78
CA LEU A 207 -14.87 1.54 -9.65
C LEU A 207 -15.13 3.03 -9.50
N ASN A 208 -14.13 3.88 -9.63
CA ASN A 208 -14.30 5.33 -9.59
C ASN A 208 -15.30 5.82 -10.64
N SER A 209 -15.20 5.32 -11.87
CA SER A 209 -16.16 5.65 -12.94
C SER A 209 -17.57 5.13 -12.64
N ALA A 210 -17.69 3.97 -12.02
CA ALA A 210 -18.98 3.38 -11.64
C ALA A 210 -19.65 4.13 -10.47
N LEU A 211 -18.87 4.56 -9.47
CA LEU A 211 -19.37 5.28 -8.31
C LEU A 211 -19.60 6.78 -8.60
N SER A 212 -18.78 7.40 -9.45
CA SER A 212 -18.94 8.79 -9.87
C SER A 212 -19.37 9.72 -8.70
N ASN A 213 -20.41 10.54 -8.90
CA ASN A 213 -21.00 11.43 -7.89
C ASN A 213 -22.04 10.74 -6.99
N GLU A 214 -21.99 9.41 -6.88
CA GLU A 214 -22.91 8.67 -6.01
C GLU A 214 -22.73 9.05 -4.53
N SER A 215 -23.81 8.92 -3.78
CA SER A 215 -23.83 9.26 -2.37
C SER A 215 -22.97 8.30 -1.53
N TYR A 216 -22.69 8.70 -0.30
CA TYR A 216 -22.01 7.87 0.69
C TYR A 216 -22.69 6.50 0.85
N GLU A 217 -24.04 6.47 0.89
CA GLU A 217 -24.81 5.25 1.07
C GLU A 217 -24.58 4.24 -0.07
N VAL A 218 -24.48 4.72 -1.32
CA VAL A 218 -24.18 3.87 -2.47
C VAL A 218 -22.76 3.34 -2.40
N LYS A 219 -21.80 4.19 -2.01
CA LYS A 219 -20.39 3.80 -1.88
C LYS A 219 -20.17 2.77 -0.77
N THR A 220 -20.86 2.90 0.36
CA THR A 220 -20.80 1.92 1.45
C THR A 220 -21.60 0.65 1.15
N ALA A 221 -22.67 0.72 0.36
CA ALA A 221 -23.37 -0.48 -0.12
C ALA A 221 -22.46 -1.38 -0.98
N HIS A 222 -21.50 -0.78 -1.71
CA HIS A 222 -20.47 -1.55 -2.38
C HIS A 222 -19.61 -2.36 -1.40
N VAL A 223 -19.19 -1.79 -0.26
CA VAL A 223 -18.47 -2.50 0.80
C VAL A 223 -19.35 -3.58 1.42
N GLN A 224 -20.61 -3.24 1.71
CA GLN A 224 -21.59 -4.19 2.26
C GLN A 224 -21.76 -5.45 1.38
N SER A 225 -21.59 -5.30 0.06
CA SER A 225 -21.67 -6.45 -0.87
C SER A 225 -20.54 -7.48 -0.67
N TYR A 226 -19.39 -7.07 -0.16
CA TYR A 226 -18.33 -7.98 0.28
C TYR A 226 -18.68 -8.60 1.65
N CYS A 227 -19.14 -7.81 2.61
CA CYS A 227 -19.46 -8.28 3.96
C CYS A 227 -20.56 -9.36 3.97
N ASN A 228 -21.52 -9.29 3.05
CA ASN A 228 -22.61 -10.26 2.94
C ASN A 228 -22.34 -11.38 1.92
N GLY A 229 -21.14 -11.45 1.36
CA GLY A 229 -20.75 -12.48 0.38
C GLY A 229 -21.37 -12.35 -1.02
N ALA A 230 -22.09 -11.26 -1.31
CA ALA A 230 -22.65 -11.03 -2.64
C ALA A 230 -21.57 -10.69 -3.69
N LYS A 231 -20.40 -10.21 -3.23
CA LYS A 231 -19.22 -9.94 -4.06
C LYS A 231 -18.03 -10.72 -3.55
N SER A 232 -17.28 -11.32 -4.45
CA SER A 232 -16.06 -12.07 -4.16
C SER A 232 -14.80 -11.27 -4.55
N GLY A 233 -13.65 -11.73 -4.08
CA GLY A 233 -12.35 -11.14 -4.34
C GLY A 233 -11.96 -10.08 -3.31
N SER A 234 -10.81 -9.44 -3.53
CA SER A 234 -10.29 -8.44 -2.61
C SER A 234 -10.96 -7.09 -2.80
N ILE A 235 -11.36 -6.45 -1.71
CA ILE A 235 -11.77 -5.04 -1.69
C ILE A 235 -10.64 -4.13 -2.21
N GLU A 236 -10.97 -2.93 -2.64
CA GLU A 236 -10.00 -2.03 -3.24
C GLU A 236 -9.30 -1.11 -2.24
N SER A 237 -9.91 -0.85 -1.08
CA SER A 237 -9.34 -0.03 -0.01
C SER A 237 -9.83 -0.48 1.36
N LEU A 238 -8.90 -0.72 2.28
CA LEU A 238 -9.22 -0.99 3.69
C LEU A 238 -9.67 0.28 4.41
N LYS A 239 -9.20 1.45 3.97
CA LYS A 239 -9.72 2.73 4.47
C LYS A 239 -11.22 2.87 4.20
N LEU A 240 -11.71 2.45 3.03
CA LEU A 240 -13.15 2.47 2.73
C LEU A 240 -13.92 1.45 3.59
N LEU A 241 -13.32 0.31 3.90
CA LEU A 241 -13.88 -0.67 4.85
C LEU A 241 -14.04 -0.06 6.24
N MET A 242 -13.06 0.73 6.71
CA MET A 242 -13.14 1.43 7.99
C MET A 242 -14.27 2.46 8.01
N VAL A 243 -14.46 3.21 6.92
CA VAL A 243 -15.58 4.14 6.79
C VAL A 243 -16.92 3.41 6.91
N HIS A 244 -17.08 2.27 6.24
CA HIS A 244 -18.29 1.46 6.34
C HIS A 244 -18.53 0.95 7.76
N LYS A 245 -17.48 0.42 8.42
CA LYS A 245 -17.56 -0.13 9.76
C LYS A 245 -17.96 0.90 10.82
N GLU A 246 -17.36 2.09 10.78
CA GLU A 246 -17.43 3.05 11.88
C GLU A 246 -18.54 4.09 11.71
N TYR A 247 -18.93 4.41 10.50
CA TYR A 247 -19.85 5.52 10.21
C TYR A 247 -21.21 5.04 9.63
N SER A 248 -21.69 3.88 10.06
CA SER A 248 -22.97 3.31 9.61
C SER A 248 -24.19 4.25 9.80
N LYS A 249 -24.08 5.25 10.67
CA LYS A 249 -25.13 6.26 10.94
C LYS A 249 -25.14 7.42 9.95
N GLY A 250 -24.19 7.49 9.05
CA GLY A 250 -24.06 8.52 8.01
C GLY A 250 -22.70 9.20 7.99
N TRP A 251 -22.46 9.91 6.92
CA TRP A 251 -21.20 10.59 6.62
C TRP A 251 -21.45 12.09 6.52
N ASN A 252 -20.93 12.84 7.49
CA ASN A 252 -21.09 14.29 7.60
C ASN A 252 -19.74 14.98 7.83
N LYS A 253 -19.73 16.31 7.93
CA LYS A 253 -18.51 17.11 8.09
C LYS A 253 -17.70 16.71 9.33
N ASP A 254 -18.36 16.36 10.43
CA ASP A 254 -17.69 15.95 11.67
C ASP A 254 -17.10 14.55 11.53
N ALA A 255 -17.83 13.60 10.94
CA ALA A 255 -17.33 12.26 10.61
C ALA A 255 -16.08 12.32 9.71
N ILE A 256 -16.05 13.21 8.71
CA ILE A 256 -14.90 13.42 7.83
C ILE A 256 -13.67 13.88 8.62
N LYS A 257 -13.84 14.83 9.56
CA LYS A 257 -12.74 15.32 10.40
C LYS A 257 -12.22 14.22 11.31
N GLU A 258 -13.11 13.58 12.07
CA GLU A 258 -12.78 12.51 13.01
C GLU A 258 -12.07 11.36 12.30
N HIS A 259 -12.61 10.89 11.17
CA HIS A 259 -11.99 9.84 10.39
C HIS A 259 -10.62 10.27 9.85
N GLY A 260 -10.51 11.52 9.38
CA GLY A 260 -9.25 12.04 8.86
C GLY A 260 -8.14 12.09 9.91
N GLU A 261 -8.44 12.59 11.10
CA GLU A 261 -7.53 12.64 12.23
C GLU A 261 -7.12 11.22 12.66
N LYS A 262 -8.09 10.31 12.82
CA LYS A 262 -7.83 8.91 13.16
C LYS A 262 -6.93 8.21 12.15
N MET A 263 -7.21 8.34 10.85
CA MET A 263 -6.41 7.71 9.80
C MET A 263 -5.00 8.29 9.75
N TYR A 264 -4.84 9.57 10.02
CA TYR A 264 -3.54 10.21 10.09
C TYR A 264 -2.73 9.79 11.34
N ASP A 265 -3.40 9.60 12.47
CA ASP A 265 -2.75 9.06 13.67
C ASP A 265 -2.27 7.62 13.44
N TRP A 266 -3.01 6.82 12.70
CA TRP A 266 -2.55 5.49 12.27
C TRP A 266 -1.35 5.56 11.31
N LEU A 267 -1.32 6.54 10.41
CA LEU A 267 -0.12 6.77 9.60
C LEU A 267 1.10 7.12 10.46
N LYS A 268 0.95 7.97 11.51
CA LYS A 268 2.03 8.24 12.47
C LYS A 268 2.47 6.96 13.18
N ALA A 269 1.53 6.20 13.73
CA ALA A 269 1.81 4.95 14.44
C ALA A 269 2.54 3.94 13.55
N SER A 270 2.28 3.94 12.23
CA SER A 270 2.96 3.05 11.28
C SER A 270 4.49 3.24 11.21
N PHE A 271 5.03 4.33 11.72
CA PHE A 271 6.48 4.57 11.84
C PHE A 271 7.07 4.06 13.16
N GLU A 272 6.22 3.83 14.14
CA GLU A 272 6.62 3.32 15.46
C GLU A 272 6.64 1.78 15.52
N ASP A 273 5.93 1.12 14.60
CA ASP A 273 5.96 -0.33 14.43
C ASP A 273 7.37 -0.81 14.03
N LYS A 274 7.96 -1.71 14.81
CA LYS A 274 9.30 -2.27 14.60
C LYS A 274 9.25 -3.71 14.15
#